data_ffa8fd93bb7bd9b450b6cc3a72ee9fc9
#
_entry.id   ffa8fd93bb7bd9b450b6cc3a72ee9fc9
#
_cell.length_a   1.000
_cell.length_b   1.000
_cell.length_c   1.000
_cell.angle_alpha   90.00
_cell.angle_beta   90.00
_cell.angle_gamma   90.00
#
_symmetry.space_group_name_H-M   'P 1'
#
loop_
_entity.id
_entity.type
_entity.pdbx_description
1 polymer ?
#
loop_
_entity_poly.entity_id
_entity_poly.type
_entity_poly.pdbx_seq_one_letter_code
_entity_poly.pdbx_strand_id
1 'polypeptide(L)'
;MTKNNLLADLKYKVFRSGNPVFFYIGVNTIVFVAVALFGVTYFLAGNTSIRFIDYVREYFAFPAALPKIPLRFYTLITYQFFHEDIFHILFNMLWLFWMGNIFVDFLKPRQFHFVYLSGGIMGAVFFALAYNLFPAFTGSVYAATIIGSSASVMALAVAVTTLLPDYTLSLMFIGTVKLRYIVLAYIVIDLIGIGYTNAGGSFAHLGGAFMGFIYIKLLQNGTDWSNIFKKKPKLKVVRNESSRTGAKNSNTKVNQKEVDMILDKISKSGYNKLSKEEKETLFKASKD
;
A
#
# COMPACT_ATOMS: atom_id res chain seq x y z
N MET A 1 -8.15 -8.09 -34.24
CA MET A 1 -8.41 -8.59 -32.87
C MET A 1 -7.07 -9.00 -32.28
N THR A 2 -6.46 -8.13 -31.45
CA THR A 2 -5.23 -8.44 -30.72
C THR A 2 -5.56 -9.56 -29.73
N LYS A 3 -4.87 -10.70 -29.84
CA LYS A 3 -4.92 -11.77 -28.85
C LYS A 3 -4.51 -11.15 -27.51
N ASN A 4 -5.49 -10.85 -26.65
CA ASN A 4 -5.21 -10.46 -25.28
C ASN A 4 -4.42 -11.60 -24.62
N ASN A 5 -3.14 -11.37 -24.43
CA ASN A 5 -2.30 -12.34 -23.73
C ASN A 5 -2.58 -12.18 -22.23
N LEU A 6 -3.51 -12.97 -21.69
CA LEU A 6 -3.95 -12.94 -20.30
C LEU A 6 -2.76 -12.89 -19.32
N LEU A 7 -1.70 -13.65 -19.60
CA LEU A 7 -0.50 -13.67 -18.78
C LEU A 7 0.25 -12.32 -18.80
N ALA A 8 0.30 -11.66 -19.97
CA ALA A 8 0.94 -10.35 -20.08
C ALA A 8 0.13 -9.29 -19.31
N ASP A 9 -1.20 -9.34 -19.38
CA ASP A 9 -2.09 -8.43 -18.66
C ASP A 9 -1.99 -8.64 -17.13
N LEU A 10 -1.97 -9.88 -16.67
CA LEU A 10 -1.78 -10.21 -15.25
C LEU A 10 -0.40 -9.72 -14.77
N LYS A 11 0.67 -10.02 -15.53
CA LYS A 11 2.02 -9.55 -15.19
C LYS A 11 2.09 -8.02 -15.12
N TYR A 12 1.43 -7.32 -16.05
CA TYR A 12 1.35 -5.86 -16.02
C TYR A 12 0.61 -5.37 -14.78
N LYS A 13 -0.60 -5.90 -14.49
CA LYS A 13 -1.39 -5.50 -13.32
C LYS A 13 -0.64 -5.72 -12.01
N VAL A 14 0.02 -6.86 -11.85
CA VAL A 14 0.74 -7.21 -10.62
C VAL A 14 2.03 -6.40 -10.45
N PHE A 15 2.87 -6.27 -11.48
CA PHE A 15 4.23 -5.77 -11.31
C PHE A 15 4.51 -4.40 -11.94
N ARG A 16 3.63 -3.90 -12.82
CA ARG A 16 3.89 -2.67 -13.58
C ARG A 16 2.81 -1.59 -13.46
N SER A 17 1.64 -1.93 -12.96
CA SER A 17 0.52 -0.96 -12.83
C SER A 17 0.74 0.09 -11.75
N GLY A 18 1.65 -0.16 -10.79
CA GLY A 18 1.82 0.68 -9.60
C GLY A 18 0.69 0.56 -8.57
N ASN A 19 -0.32 -0.31 -8.83
CA ASN A 19 -1.41 -0.54 -7.90
C ASN A 19 -1.00 -1.56 -6.83
N PRO A 20 -0.89 -1.16 -5.54
CA PRO A 20 -0.44 -2.05 -4.47
C PRO A 20 -1.42 -3.19 -4.19
N VAL A 21 -2.72 -3.02 -4.45
CA VAL A 21 -3.72 -4.07 -4.22
C VAL A 21 -3.41 -5.29 -5.08
N PHE A 22 -3.27 -5.08 -6.41
CA PHE A 22 -2.93 -6.17 -7.32
C PHE A 22 -1.54 -6.74 -7.07
N PHE A 23 -0.59 -5.91 -6.63
CA PHE A 23 0.74 -6.37 -6.26
C PHE A 23 0.68 -7.39 -5.11
N TYR A 24 0.02 -7.06 -3.98
CA TYR A 24 -0.05 -7.97 -2.83
C TYR A 24 -0.92 -9.20 -3.11
N ILE A 25 -2.04 -9.06 -3.83
CA ILE A 25 -2.84 -10.21 -4.26
C ILE A 25 -1.99 -11.13 -5.13
N GLY A 26 -1.27 -10.59 -6.12
CA GLY A 26 -0.42 -11.36 -7.01
C GLY A 26 0.70 -12.08 -6.29
N VAL A 27 1.43 -11.40 -5.40
CA VAL A 27 2.53 -12.00 -4.61
C VAL A 27 2.02 -13.12 -3.71
N ASN A 28 0.95 -12.88 -2.94
CA ASN A 28 0.36 -13.91 -2.08
C ASN A 28 -0.11 -15.13 -2.88
N THR A 29 -0.77 -14.90 -4.01
CA THR A 29 -1.24 -15.99 -4.90
C THR A 29 -0.06 -16.79 -5.48
N ILE A 30 0.99 -16.12 -5.95
CA ILE A 30 2.18 -16.79 -6.50
C ILE A 30 2.87 -17.64 -5.42
N VAL A 31 3.05 -17.09 -4.21
CA VAL A 31 3.64 -17.83 -3.09
C VAL A 31 2.79 -19.05 -2.74
N PHE A 32 1.46 -18.87 -2.63
CA PHE A 32 0.56 -19.97 -2.32
C PHE A 32 0.59 -21.08 -3.37
N VAL A 33 0.51 -20.73 -4.66
CA VAL A 33 0.58 -21.71 -5.75
C VAL A 33 1.93 -22.42 -5.77
N ALA A 34 3.04 -21.72 -5.57
CA ALA A 34 4.36 -22.33 -5.48
C ALA A 34 4.44 -23.35 -4.34
N VAL A 35 4.01 -22.97 -3.13
CA VAL A 35 3.97 -23.87 -1.95
C VAL A 35 3.07 -25.09 -2.22
N ALA A 36 1.90 -24.88 -2.83
CA ALA A 36 0.99 -25.98 -3.15
C ALA A 36 1.59 -26.97 -4.17
N LEU A 37 2.23 -26.47 -5.23
CA LEU A 37 2.89 -27.30 -6.25
C LEU A 37 4.08 -28.07 -5.65
N PHE A 38 4.91 -27.43 -4.83
CA PHE A 38 5.97 -28.11 -4.10
C PHE A 38 5.42 -29.16 -3.12
N GLY A 39 4.29 -28.85 -2.46
CA GLY A 39 3.60 -29.80 -1.59
C GLY A 39 3.12 -31.05 -2.33
N VAL A 40 2.55 -30.89 -3.52
CA VAL A 40 2.12 -32.01 -4.38
C VAL A 40 3.32 -32.85 -4.81
N THR A 41 4.40 -32.23 -5.31
CA THR A 41 5.60 -32.97 -5.74
C THR A 41 6.27 -33.70 -4.56
N TYR A 42 6.30 -33.07 -3.38
CA TYR A 42 6.83 -33.66 -2.15
C TYR A 42 6.03 -34.91 -1.73
N PHE A 43 4.68 -34.79 -1.78
CA PHE A 43 3.79 -35.92 -1.49
C PHE A 43 3.96 -37.09 -2.49
N LEU A 44 3.99 -36.77 -3.80
CA LEU A 44 4.17 -37.76 -4.87
C LEU A 44 5.54 -38.45 -4.83
N ALA A 45 6.55 -37.82 -4.23
CA ALA A 45 7.85 -38.43 -3.97
C ALA A 45 7.85 -39.38 -2.77
N GLY A 46 6.69 -39.72 -2.19
CA GLY A 46 6.53 -40.70 -1.11
C GLY A 46 6.68 -40.12 0.32
N ASN A 47 6.78 -38.79 0.45
CA ASN A 47 6.88 -38.16 1.77
C ASN A 47 5.48 -37.93 2.37
N THR A 48 4.95 -38.95 3.04
CA THR A 48 3.58 -38.94 3.60
C THR A 48 3.52 -38.65 5.10
N SER A 49 4.66 -38.74 5.82
CA SER A 49 4.70 -38.59 7.27
C SER A 49 4.57 -37.15 7.76
N ILE A 50 5.08 -36.16 6.98
CA ILE A 50 5.06 -34.74 7.29
C ILE A 50 4.58 -34.00 6.04
N ARG A 51 3.60 -33.12 6.18
CA ARG A 51 3.14 -32.31 5.04
C ARG A 51 4.14 -31.21 4.73
N PHE A 52 4.31 -30.87 3.47
CA PHE A 52 5.21 -29.78 3.06
C PHE A 52 4.87 -28.43 3.73
N ILE A 53 3.58 -28.18 3.99
CA ILE A 53 3.13 -26.96 4.69
C ILE A 53 3.65 -26.88 6.14
N ASP A 54 3.93 -28.00 6.78
CA ASP A 54 4.47 -28.03 8.14
C ASP A 54 5.93 -27.55 8.15
N TYR A 55 6.71 -27.81 7.08
CA TYR A 55 8.03 -27.19 6.87
C TYR A 55 7.91 -25.69 6.61
N VAL A 56 6.94 -25.27 5.78
CA VAL A 56 6.70 -23.84 5.54
C VAL A 56 6.37 -23.14 6.85
N ARG A 57 5.52 -23.74 7.68
CA ARG A 57 5.17 -23.22 8.99
C ARG A 57 6.40 -23.14 9.91
N GLU A 58 7.24 -24.16 9.94
CA GLU A 58 8.45 -24.16 10.76
C GLU A 58 9.42 -23.04 10.39
N TYR A 59 9.61 -22.74 9.12
CA TYR A 59 10.62 -21.77 8.69
C TYR A 59 10.08 -20.37 8.40
N PHE A 60 8.83 -20.22 7.96
CA PHE A 60 8.29 -18.93 7.49
C PHE A 60 7.17 -18.35 8.35
N ALA A 61 6.54 -19.14 9.23
CA ALA A 61 5.59 -18.65 10.20
C ALA A 61 6.29 -17.90 11.34
N PHE A 62 5.63 -16.89 11.89
CA PHE A 62 6.18 -16.11 13.00
C PHE A 62 5.92 -16.84 14.33
N PRO A 63 6.96 -17.12 15.14
CA PRO A 63 6.84 -17.84 16.41
C PRO A 63 6.41 -16.94 17.56
N ALA A 64 5.63 -17.49 18.52
CA ALA A 64 5.30 -16.80 19.76
C ALA A 64 6.49 -16.78 20.74
N ALA A 65 7.31 -17.82 20.76
CA ALA A 65 8.41 -17.97 21.70
C ALA A 65 9.50 -16.91 21.48
N LEU A 66 9.70 -16.01 22.47
CA LEU A 66 10.68 -14.90 22.39
C LEU A 66 12.11 -15.38 22.05
N PRO A 67 12.64 -16.51 22.57
CA PRO A 67 13.97 -16.98 22.21
C PRO A 67 14.13 -17.38 20.73
N LYS A 68 13.03 -17.72 20.03
CA LYS A 68 13.06 -18.06 18.61
C LYS A 68 13.08 -16.81 17.70
N ILE A 69 12.57 -15.67 18.17
CA ILE A 69 12.38 -14.47 17.34
C ILE A 69 13.70 -13.90 16.78
N PRO A 70 14.80 -13.76 17.57
CA PRO A 70 16.05 -13.26 17.01
C PRO A 70 16.63 -14.11 15.88
N LEU A 71 16.47 -15.43 15.96
CA LEU A 71 16.93 -16.36 14.94
C LEU A 71 16.03 -16.36 13.69
N ARG A 72 14.77 -15.94 13.85
CA ARG A 72 13.73 -15.93 12.80
C ARG A 72 13.16 -14.53 12.58
N PHE A 73 13.96 -13.48 12.78
CA PHE A 73 13.50 -12.08 12.65
C PHE A 73 12.84 -11.80 11.29
N TYR A 74 13.28 -12.44 10.22
CA TYR A 74 12.73 -12.32 8.88
C TYR A 74 11.26 -12.75 8.81
N THR A 75 10.82 -13.60 9.74
CA THR A 75 9.43 -14.05 9.79
C THR A 75 8.45 -12.95 10.17
N LEU A 76 8.91 -11.83 10.76
CA LEU A 76 8.08 -10.62 10.92
C LEU A 76 7.48 -10.11 9.59
N ILE A 77 8.15 -10.39 8.48
CA ILE A 77 7.69 -10.00 7.16
C ILE A 77 7.14 -11.20 6.39
N THR A 78 7.87 -12.33 6.39
CA THR A 78 7.52 -13.45 5.50
C THR A 78 6.20 -14.11 5.86
N TYR A 79 5.84 -14.22 7.13
CA TYR A 79 4.60 -14.86 7.56
C TYR A 79 3.36 -14.29 6.89
N GLN A 80 3.38 -12.99 6.54
CA GLN A 80 2.29 -12.25 5.92
C GLN A 80 1.97 -12.73 4.48
N PHE A 81 2.85 -13.51 3.87
CA PHE A 81 2.72 -13.94 2.48
C PHE A 81 2.40 -15.42 2.30
N PHE A 82 2.44 -16.20 3.37
CA PHE A 82 2.15 -17.62 3.34
C PHE A 82 0.75 -17.89 3.89
N HIS A 83 0.04 -18.85 3.30
CA HIS A 83 -1.31 -19.23 3.71
C HIS A 83 -1.40 -20.74 3.85
N GLU A 84 -2.20 -21.19 4.83
CA GLU A 84 -2.28 -22.59 5.21
C GLU A 84 -3.13 -23.41 4.25
N ASP A 85 -4.25 -22.83 3.78
CA ASP A 85 -5.22 -23.49 2.93
C ASP A 85 -5.89 -22.52 1.93
N ILE A 86 -6.70 -23.11 1.01
CA ILE A 86 -7.34 -22.36 -0.07
C ILE A 86 -8.37 -21.34 0.42
N PHE A 87 -9.13 -21.66 1.47
CA PHE A 87 -10.12 -20.74 2.01
C PHE A 87 -9.44 -19.59 2.76
N HIS A 88 -8.35 -19.89 3.46
CA HIS A 88 -7.56 -18.89 4.15
C HIS A 88 -7.03 -17.83 3.17
N ILE A 89 -6.41 -18.21 2.05
CA ILE A 89 -5.96 -17.25 1.07
C ILE A 89 -7.13 -16.57 0.35
N LEU A 90 -8.19 -17.32 -0.01
CA LEU A 90 -9.33 -16.77 -0.73
C LEU A 90 -9.98 -15.61 0.03
N PHE A 91 -10.30 -15.81 1.31
CA PHE A 91 -10.91 -14.77 2.13
C PHE A 91 -9.96 -13.59 2.38
N ASN A 92 -8.68 -13.85 2.59
CA ASN A 92 -7.70 -12.77 2.71
C ASN A 92 -7.61 -11.92 1.43
N MET A 93 -7.54 -12.54 0.26
CA MET A 93 -7.45 -11.82 -1.02
C MET A 93 -8.74 -11.10 -1.36
N LEU A 94 -9.89 -11.65 -0.99
CA LEU A 94 -11.19 -10.99 -1.19
C LEU A 94 -11.32 -9.71 -0.34
N TRP A 95 -10.98 -9.80 0.95
CA TRP A 95 -10.95 -8.65 1.83
C TRP A 95 -9.90 -7.63 1.42
N LEU A 96 -8.70 -8.10 1.02
CA LEU A 96 -7.65 -7.25 0.49
C LEU A 96 -8.09 -6.51 -0.76
N PHE A 97 -8.82 -7.18 -1.67
CA PHE A 97 -9.35 -6.56 -2.86
C PHE A 97 -10.36 -5.46 -2.53
N TRP A 98 -11.34 -5.74 -1.67
CA TRP A 98 -12.37 -4.75 -1.33
C TRP A 98 -11.80 -3.58 -0.52
N MET A 99 -11.15 -3.86 0.61
CA MET A 99 -10.63 -2.81 1.48
C MET A 99 -9.45 -2.07 0.83
N GLY A 100 -8.65 -2.79 0.07
CA GLY A 100 -7.52 -2.22 -0.63
C GLY A 100 -7.91 -1.24 -1.73
N ASN A 101 -8.93 -1.55 -2.53
CA ASN A 101 -9.42 -0.61 -3.54
C ASN A 101 -9.98 0.66 -2.90
N ILE A 102 -10.82 0.53 -1.86
CA ILE A 102 -11.31 1.71 -1.13
C ILE A 102 -10.12 2.50 -0.57
N PHE A 103 -9.11 1.84 -0.03
CA PHE A 103 -7.93 2.52 0.50
C PHE A 103 -7.19 3.35 -0.56
N VAL A 104 -6.93 2.80 -1.74
CA VAL A 104 -6.17 3.49 -2.80
C VAL A 104 -6.98 4.58 -3.50
N ASP A 105 -8.30 4.58 -3.40
CA ASP A 105 -9.16 5.67 -3.88
C ASP A 105 -8.96 6.97 -3.05
N PHE A 106 -8.59 6.86 -1.78
CA PHE A 106 -8.45 8.00 -0.87
C PHE A 106 -7.02 8.26 -0.40
N LEU A 107 -6.14 7.26 -0.46
CA LEU A 107 -4.77 7.31 0.07
C LEU A 107 -3.74 6.86 -0.97
N LYS A 108 -2.49 7.29 -0.77
CA LYS A 108 -1.39 7.04 -1.71
C LYS A 108 -0.91 5.59 -1.66
N PRO A 109 -0.40 5.02 -2.78
CA PRO A 109 0.19 3.67 -2.80
C PRO A 109 1.26 3.46 -1.73
N ARG A 110 2.10 4.46 -1.45
CA ARG A 110 3.12 4.37 -0.38
C ARG A 110 2.50 4.17 1.01
N GLN A 111 1.39 4.84 1.29
CA GLN A 111 0.66 4.71 2.55
C GLN A 111 0.05 3.31 2.68
N PHE A 112 -0.42 2.74 1.57
CA PHE A 112 -0.89 1.37 1.51
C PHE A 112 0.22 0.37 1.89
N HIS A 113 1.39 0.45 1.24
CA HIS A 113 2.53 -0.42 1.56
C HIS A 113 2.92 -0.32 3.04
N PHE A 114 2.93 0.91 3.56
CA PHE A 114 3.25 1.14 4.97
C PHE A 114 2.23 0.47 5.90
N VAL A 115 0.93 0.70 5.69
CA VAL A 115 -0.14 0.15 6.54
C VAL A 115 -0.19 -1.37 6.45
N TYR A 116 -0.05 -1.93 5.24
CA TYR A 116 -0.04 -3.39 5.04
C TYR A 116 1.10 -4.05 5.81
N LEU A 117 2.35 -3.61 5.59
CA LEU A 117 3.52 -4.23 6.21
C LEU A 117 3.57 -3.98 7.73
N SER A 118 3.33 -2.75 8.16
CA SER A 118 3.34 -2.41 9.59
C SER A 118 2.16 -3.03 10.35
N GLY A 119 1.01 -3.19 9.70
CA GLY A 119 -0.14 -3.91 10.24
C GLY A 119 0.21 -5.37 10.56
N GLY A 120 0.87 -6.06 9.62
CA GLY A 120 1.37 -7.40 9.86
C GLY A 120 2.42 -7.45 10.98
N ILE A 121 3.40 -6.54 10.99
CA ILE A 121 4.41 -6.47 12.07
C ILE A 121 3.73 -6.28 13.42
N MET A 122 2.76 -5.35 13.53
CA MET A 122 2.05 -5.12 14.78
C MET A 122 1.18 -6.31 15.19
N GLY A 123 0.62 -7.04 14.19
CA GLY A 123 -0.06 -8.32 14.43
C GLY A 123 0.85 -9.35 15.07
N ALA A 124 2.07 -9.51 14.54
CA ALA A 124 3.08 -10.40 15.11
C ALA A 124 3.47 -9.99 16.55
N VAL A 125 3.61 -8.69 16.82
CA VAL A 125 3.90 -8.16 18.16
C VAL A 125 2.76 -8.49 19.13
N PHE A 126 1.50 -8.23 18.78
CA PHE A 126 0.36 -8.54 19.64
C PHE A 126 0.22 -10.04 19.91
N PHE A 127 0.44 -10.86 18.90
CA PHE A 127 0.49 -12.31 19.05
C PHE A 127 1.57 -12.76 20.06
N ALA A 128 2.83 -12.31 19.87
CA ALA A 128 3.92 -12.64 20.77
C ALA A 128 3.64 -12.16 22.19
N LEU A 129 3.18 -10.91 22.36
CA LEU A 129 2.82 -10.38 23.68
C LEU A 129 1.72 -11.21 24.36
N ALA A 130 0.64 -11.53 23.63
CA ALA A 130 -0.45 -12.31 24.20
C ALA A 130 0.01 -13.67 24.70
N TYR A 131 0.77 -14.40 23.89
CA TYR A 131 1.23 -15.74 24.26
C TYR A 131 2.25 -15.78 25.40
N ASN A 132 3.01 -14.70 25.59
CA ASN A 132 4.00 -14.60 26.68
C ASN A 132 3.45 -13.93 27.95
N LEU A 133 2.33 -13.18 27.86
CA LEU A 133 1.75 -12.45 29.00
C LEU A 133 0.57 -13.20 29.65
N PHE A 134 -0.26 -13.87 28.85
CA PHE A 134 -1.45 -14.54 29.36
C PHE A 134 -1.17 -15.96 29.84
N PRO A 135 -1.48 -16.31 31.11
CA PRO A 135 -1.26 -17.67 31.65
C PRO A 135 -1.91 -18.79 30.83
N ALA A 136 -3.03 -18.49 30.19
CA ALA A 136 -3.77 -19.43 29.33
C ALA A 136 -2.91 -20.07 28.20
N PHE A 137 -1.84 -19.41 27.78
CA PHE A 137 -1.00 -19.85 26.67
C PHE A 137 0.36 -20.42 27.09
N THR A 138 0.69 -20.45 28.38
CA THR A 138 2.02 -20.85 28.89
C THR A 138 2.47 -22.24 28.34
N GLY A 139 1.57 -23.19 28.22
CA GLY A 139 1.88 -24.54 27.71
C GLY A 139 2.06 -24.62 26.20
N SER A 140 1.64 -23.60 25.44
CA SER A 140 1.63 -23.61 23.98
C SER A 140 2.62 -22.63 23.33
N VAL A 141 3.28 -21.75 24.08
CA VAL A 141 4.16 -20.67 23.57
C VAL A 141 5.21 -21.18 22.58
N TYR A 142 5.86 -22.31 22.90
CA TYR A 142 6.95 -22.86 22.06
C TYR A 142 6.47 -23.47 20.74
N ALA A 143 5.22 -23.95 20.70
CA ALA A 143 4.62 -24.54 19.50
C ALA A 143 3.81 -23.54 18.68
N ALA A 144 3.37 -22.45 19.30
CA ALA A 144 2.49 -21.48 18.65
C ALA A 144 3.21 -20.64 17.58
N THR A 145 2.58 -20.58 16.43
CA THR A 145 3.02 -19.76 15.28
C THR A 145 1.83 -19.12 14.60
N ILE A 146 2.05 -18.01 13.92
CA ILE A 146 1.04 -17.39 13.03
C ILE A 146 1.54 -17.33 11.59
N ILE A 147 0.58 -17.42 10.66
CA ILE A 147 0.81 -17.38 9.22
C ILE A 147 -0.41 -16.75 8.56
N GLY A 148 -0.21 -15.93 7.53
CA GLY A 148 -1.28 -15.29 6.78
C GLY A 148 -1.19 -13.77 6.73
N SER A 149 -1.81 -13.17 5.71
CA SER A 149 -1.87 -11.72 5.51
C SER A 149 -2.98 -11.02 6.32
N SER A 150 -3.75 -11.77 7.10
CA SER A 150 -5.00 -11.28 7.71
C SER A 150 -4.83 -10.08 8.65
N ALA A 151 -3.73 -10.01 9.41
CA ALA A 151 -3.41 -8.84 10.24
C ALA A 151 -3.15 -7.58 9.39
N SER A 152 -2.46 -7.73 8.27
CA SER A 152 -2.23 -6.65 7.29
C SER A 152 -3.53 -6.19 6.64
N VAL A 153 -4.40 -7.13 6.30
CA VAL A 153 -5.73 -6.85 5.72
C VAL A 153 -6.63 -6.16 6.74
N MET A 154 -6.60 -6.61 8.00
CA MET A 154 -7.33 -5.96 9.10
C MET A 154 -6.84 -4.52 9.31
N ALA A 155 -5.53 -4.27 9.22
CA ALA A 155 -4.99 -2.91 9.32
C ALA A 155 -5.55 -1.99 8.22
N LEU A 156 -5.63 -2.47 6.97
CA LEU A 156 -6.26 -1.72 5.88
C LEU A 156 -7.75 -1.49 6.13
N ALA A 157 -8.49 -2.51 6.58
CA ALA A 157 -9.92 -2.41 6.84
C ALA A 157 -10.22 -1.38 7.94
N VAL A 158 -9.47 -1.42 9.05
CA VAL A 158 -9.64 -0.45 10.13
C VAL A 158 -9.15 0.94 9.72
N ALA A 159 -8.09 1.04 8.93
CA ALA A 159 -7.65 2.32 8.38
C ALA A 159 -8.74 2.97 7.53
N VAL A 160 -9.35 2.23 6.60
CA VAL A 160 -10.46 2.72 5.76
C VAL A 160 -11.64 3.17 6.61
N THR A 161 -12.09 2.37 7.58
CA THR A 161 -13.24 2.71 8.42
C THR A 161 -12.97 3.86 9.37
N THR A 162 -11.72 4.05 9.79
CA THR A 162 -11.31 5.21 10.61
C THR A 162 -11.28 6.48 9.78
N LEU A 163 -10.84 6.40 8.53
CA LEU A 163 -10.80 7.53 7.60
C LEU A 163 -12.21 7.91 7.12
N LEU A 164 -13.04 6.92 6.81
CA LEU A 164 -14.34 7.05 6.17
C LEU A 164 -15.44 6.36 7.01
N PRO A 165 -15.79 6.90 8.19
CA PRO A 165 -16.69 6.22 9.15
C PRO A 165 -18.12 6.03 8.62
N ASP A 166 -18.54 6.84 7.66
CA ASP A 166 -19.88 6.79 7.07
C ASP A 166 -19.92 6.14 5.67
N TYR A 167 -18.78 5.55 5.24
CA TYR A 167 -18.74 4.83 3.97
C TYR A 167 -19.69 3.64 3.99
N THR A 168 -20.56 3.53 2.97
CA THR A 168 -21.59 2.49 2.90
C THR A 168 -21.30 1.49 1.79
N LEU A 169 -21.57 0.22 2.08
CA LEU A 169 -21.59 -0.87 1.11
C LEU A 169 -23.03 -1.36 0.91
N SER A 170 -23.41 -1.59 -0.33
CA SER A 170 -24.69 -2.23 -0.64
C SER A 170 -24.51 -3.74 -0.69
N LEU A 171 -25.01 -4.43 0.33
CA LEU A 171 -25.00 -5.88 0.43
C LEU A 171 -26.27 -6.45 -0.19
N MET A 172 -26.12 -7.49 -1.02
CA MET A 172 -27.22 -8.04 -1.86
C MET A 172 -28.48 -8.44 -1.08
N PHE A 173 -28.33 -8.96 0.17
CA PHE A 173 -29.46 -9.47 0.96
C PHE A 173 -29.82 -8.60 2.16
N ILE A 174 -28.96 -7.64 2.55
CA ILE A 174 -29.11 -6.86 3.80
C ILE A 174 -29.40 -5.39 3.49
N GLY A 175 -29.10 -4.96 2.24
CA GLY A 175 -29.21 -3.57 1.84
C GLY A 175 -27.94 -2.76 2.18
N THR A 176 -28.09 -1.47 2.40
CA THR A 176 -26.96 -0.54 2.60
C THR A 176 -26.50 -0.55 4.06
N VAL A 177 -25.25 -0.94 4.29
CA VAL A 177 -24.63 -1.02 5.62
C VAL A 177 -23.38 -0.15 5.67
N LYS A 178 -23.17 0.61 6.76
CA LYS A 178 -21.93 1.36 6.95
C LYS A 178 -20.78 0.39 7.23
N LEU A 179 -19.66 0.59 6.53
CA LEU A 179 -18.49 -0.28 6.58
C LEU A 179 -17.96 -0.46 8.01
N ARG A 180 -18.03 0.58 8.85
CA ARG A 180 -17.62 0.52 10.26
C ARG A 180 -18.32 -0.59 11.04
N TYR A 181 -19.59 -0.87 10.76
CA TYR A 181 -20.32 -1.92 11.48
C TYR A 181 -19.88 -3.32 11.05
N ILE A 182 -19.52 -3.49 9.77
CA ILE A 182 -19.00 -4.76 9.26
C ILE A 182 -17.63 -5.06 9.89
N VAL A 183 -16.73 -4.06 9.92
CA VAL A 183 -15.40 -4.23 10.53
C VAL A 183 -15.50 -4.39 12.05
N LEU A 184 -16.40 -3.67 12.72
CA LEU A 184 -16.65 -3.85 14.15
C LEU A 184 -17.17 -5.25 14.45
N ALA A 185 -18.14 -5.76 13.69
CA ALA A 185 -18.65 -7.11 13.86
C ALA A 185 -17.52 -8.15 13.67
N TYR A 186 -16.64 -7.96 12.70
CA TYR A 186 -15.48 -8.82 12.51
C TYR A 186 -14.54 -8.79 13.74
N ILE A 187 -14.22 -7.62 14.28
CA ILE A 187 -13.39 -7.50 15.50
C ILE A 187 -14.07 -8.21 16.69
N VAL A 188 -15.40 -8.07 16.84
CA VAL A 188 -16.14 -8.76 17.92
C VAL A 188 -16.09 -10.27 17.76
N ILE A 189 -16.24 -10.78 16.53
CA ILE A 189 -16.10 -12.21 16.23
C ILE A 189 -14.69 -12.70 16.56
N ASP A 190 -13.66 -11.95 16.24
CA ASP A 190 -12.27 -12.26 16.61
C ASP A 190 -12.07 -12.32 18.13
N LEU A 191 -12.62 -11.37 18.87
CA LEU A 191 -12.56 -11.37 20.34
C LEU A 191 -13.24 -12.62 20.93
N ILE A 192 -14.40 -12.99 20.41
CA ILE A 192 -15.09 -14.23 20.81
C ILE A 192 -14.22 -15.44 20.44
N GLY A 193 -13.61 -15.44 19.27
CA GLY A 193 -12.76 -16.53 18.75
C GLY A 193 -11.52 -16.84 19.60
N ILE A 194 -11.05 -15.90 20.41
CA ILE A 194 -9.90 -16.10 21.32
C ILE A 194 -10.10 -17.32 22.23
N GLY A 195 -11.31 -17.52 22.74
CA GLY A 195 -11.62 -18.62 23.66
C GLY A 195 -11.88 -19.97 22.99
N TYR A 196 -12.08 -20.02 21.66
CA TYR A 196 -12.63 -21.21 21.00
C TYR A 196 -11.77 -21.84 19.92
N THR A 197 -11.16 -21.07 19.01
CA THR A 197 -10.57 -21.67 17.79
C THR A 197 -9.19 -21.18 17.42
N ASN A 198 -8.96 -19.86 17.33
CA ASN A 198 -7.74 -19.29 16.77
C ASN A 198 -7.27 -18.07 17.56
N ALA A 199 -6.94 -18.26 18.82
CA ALA A 199 -6.45 -17.19 19.68
C ALA A 199 -5.28 -16.42 19.05
N GLY A 200 -4.32 -17.12 18.42
CA GLY A 200 -3.16 -16.52 17.78
C GLY A 200 -3.53 -15.56 16.65
N GLY A 201 -4.40 -15.99 15.74
CA GLY A 201 -4.92 -15.17 14.66
C GLY A 201 -5.70 -13.97 15.17
N SER A 202 -6.57 -14.16 16.16
CA SER A 202 -7.38 -13.09 16.75
C SER A 202 -6.51 -11.98 17.37
N PHE A 203 -5.47 -12.33 18.14
CA PHE A 203 -4.53 -11.31 18.65
C PHE A 203 -3.74 -10.63 17.54
N ALA A 204 -3.35 -11.35 16.50
CA ALA A 204 -2.70 -10.74 15.35
C ALA A 204 -3.62 -9.75 14.61
N HIS A 205 -4.91 -10.09 14.45
CA HIS A 205 -5.90 -9.17 13.85
C HIS A 205 -6.08 -7.91 14.70
N LEU A 206 -6.15 -8.03 16.02
CA LEU A 206 -6.23 -6.89 16.93
C LEU A 206 -5.00 -5.98 16.81
N GLY A 207 -3.80 -6.55 16.66
CA GLY A 207 -2.58 -5.80 16.41
C GLY A 207 -2.63 -5.05 15.07
N GLY A 208 -3.11 -5.70 14.02
CA GLY A 208 -3.36 -5.07 12.73
C GLY A 208 -4.38 -3.93 12.83
N ALA A 209 -5.52 -4.18 13.47
CA ALA A 209 -6.56 -3.18 13.73
C ALA A 209 -6.01 -1.95 14.46
N PHE A 210 -5.25 -2.17 15.53
CA PHE A 210 -4.58 -1.11 16.28
C PHE A 210 -3.67 -0.26 15.40
N MET A 211 -2.83 -0.90 14.57
CA MET A 211 -1.93 -0.18 13.68
C MET A 211 -2.67 0.65 12.64
N GLY A 212 -3.72 0.10 12.03
CA GLY A 212 -4.56 0.81 11.06
C GLY A 212 -5.22 2.04 11.66
N PHE A 213 -5.78 1.90 12.87
CA PHE A 213 -6.40 3.00 13.61
C PHE A 213 -5.41 4.11 13.95
N ILE A 214 -4.28 3.76 14.58
CA ILE A 214 -3.25 4.73 14.99
C ILE A 214 -2.67 5.47 13.78
N TYR A 215 -2.37 4.74 12.69
CA TYR A 215 -1.84 5.36 11.48
C TYR A 215 -2.77 6.47 10.95
N ILE A 216 -4.07 6.20 10.83
CA ILE A 216 -5.02 7.21 10.33
C ILE A 216 -5.18 8.37 11.31
N LYS A 217 -5.23 8.12 12.62
CA LYS A 217 -5.28 9.21 13.61
C LYS A 217 -4.06 10.13 13.52
N LEU A 218 -2.87 9.58 13.36
CA LEU A 218 -1.65 10.36 13.17
C LEU A 218 -1.67 11.11 11.84
N LEU A 219 -2.14 10.46 10.76
CA LEU A 219 -2.26 11.09 9.45
C LEU A 219 -3.24 12.28 9.48
N GLN A 220 -4.39 12.15 10.17
CA GLN A 220 -5.35 13.24 10.39
C GLN A 220 -4.74 14.41 11.17
N ASN A 221 -3.80 14.13 12.07
CA ASN A 221 -3.03 15.14 12.82
C ASN A 221 -1.81 15.68 12.05
N GLY A 222 -1.70 15.40 10.75
CA GLY A 222 -0.63 15.91 9.89
C GLY A 222 0.65 15.07 9.89
N THR A 223 0.71 13.95 10.62
CA THR A 223 1.90 13.10 10.71
C THR A 223 1.75 11.86 9.82
N ASP A 224 2.47 11.83 8.71
CA ASP A 224 2.49 10.67 7.80
C ASP A 224 3.74 9.82 8.02
N TRP A 225 3.61 8.74 8.79
CA TRP A 225 4.70 7.79 9.05
C TRP A 225 5.22 7.08 7.81
N SER A 226 4.42 6.98 6.75
CA SER A 226 4.91 6.41 5.48
C SER A 226 6.04 7.24 4.84
N ASN A 227 6.31 8.45 5.34
CA ASN A 227 7.42 9.33 4.90
C ASN A 227 8.77 9.00 5.54
N ILE A 228 8.86 8.10 6.52
CA ILE A 228 10.09 7.78 7.25
C ILE A 228 11.26 7.47 6.30
N PHE A 229 11.00 6.79 5.20
CA PHE A 229 12.01 6.41 4.20
C PHE A 229 12.07 7.37 2.99
N LYS A 230 11.36 8.49 3.01
CA LYS A 230 11.38 9.44 1.90
C LYS A 230 12.70 10.20 1.90
N LYS A 231 13.56 9.96 0.90
CA LYS A 231 14.70 10.83 0.64
C LYS A 231 14.17 12.24 0.39
N LYS A 232 14.56 13.21 1.23
CA LYS A 232 14.25 14.62 0.96
C LYS A 232 14.81 14.97 -0.42
N PRO A 233 14.03 15.53 -1.35
CA PRO A 233 14.60 15.98 -2.61
C PRO A 233 15.68 17.01 -2.29
N LYS A 234 16.90 16.76 -2.74
CA LYS A 234 17.95 17.78 -2.69
C LYS A 234 17.47 18.90 -3.61
N LEU A 235 17.13 20.04 -3.03
CA LEU A 235 16.84 21.24 -3.80
C LEU A 235 18.11 21.57 -4.59
N LYS A 236 18.10 21.29 -5.89
CA LYS A 236 19.14 21.74 -6.80
C LYS A 236 18.80 23.19 -7.08
N VAL A 237 19.50 24.11 -6.43
CA VAL A 237 19.46 25.52 -6.80
C VAL A 237 20.00 25.56 -8.22
N VAL A 238 19.12 25.65 -9.20
CA VAL A 238 19.51 26.03 -10.56
C VAL A 238 19.86 27.50 -10.47
N ARG A 239 21.13 27.80 -10.20
CA ARG A 239 21.67 29.12 -10.47
C ARG A 239 21.51 29.30 -11.97
N ASN A 240 20.59 30.13 -12.38
CA ASN A 240 20.62 30.71 -13.70
C ASN A 240 21.88 31.58 -13.74
N GLU A 241 22.99 30.97 -14.07
CA GLU A 241 24.15 31.74 -14.55
C GLU A 241 23.69 32.35 -15.86
N SER A 242 23.12 33.55 -15.77
CA SER A 242 23.10 34.45 -16.91
C SER A 242 24.57 34.57 -17.33
N SER A 243 24.95 33.80 -18.31
CA SER A 243 26.25 33.80 -18.91
C SER A 243 26.59 35.22 -19.38
N ARG A 244 27.35 35.93 -18.53
CA ARG A 244 28.21 37.02 -19.00
C ARG A 244 29.33 36.39 -19.80
N THR A 245 29.04 35.96 -20.99
CA THR A 245 30.04 35.78 -22.04
C THR A 245 29.55 36.58 -23.21
N GLY A 246 30.23 37.69 -23.41
CA GLY A 246 30.11 38.44 -24.64
C GLY A 246 30.48 37.57 -25.82
N ALA A 247 29.50 37.34 -26.68
CA ALA A 247 29.71 36.97 -28.06
C ALA A 247 28.64 37.74 -28.84
N LYS A 248 29.10 38.73 -29.59
CA LYS A 248 28.39 39.34 -30.69
C LYS A 248 27.85 38.28 -31.61
N ASN A 249 26.55 38.10 -31.67
CA ASN A 249 25.87 37.63 -32.88
C ASN A 249 24.55 38.39 -33.00
N SER A 250 24.52 39.23 -33.98
CA SER A 250 23.36 39.96 -34.49
C SER A 250 22.35 38.97 -35.05
N ASN A 251 21.25 38.77 -34.32
CA ASN A 251 19.94 38.51 -34.92
C ASN A 251 18.87 38.91 -33.92
N THR A 252 18.25 40.00 -34.20
CA THR A 252 16.98 40.57 -33.77
C THR A 252 16.18 39.76 -32.72
N LYS A 253 16.61 39.73 -31.47
CA LYS A 253 15.69 39.48 -30.36
C LYS A 253 14.89 40.73 -30.10
N VAL A 254 13.58 40.66 -30.29
CA VAL A 254 12.65 41.72 -29.96
C VAL A 254 12.86 42.11 -28.50
N ASN A 255 13.07 43.39 -28.24
CA ASN A 255 13.36 43.91 -26.91
C ASN A 255 12.08 43.84 -26.06
N GLN A 256 12.08 43.00 -25.00
CA GLN A 256 10.92 42.78 -24.13
C GLN A 256 10.34 44.10 -23.60
N LYS A 257 11.19 45.11 -23.31
CA LYS A 257 10.73 46.45 -22.87
C LYS A 257 9.94 47.20 -23.95
N GLU A 258 10.27 46.97 -25.20
CA GLU A 258 9.53 47.56 -26.34
C GLU A 258 8.15 46.91 -26.48
N VAL A 259 8.11 45.59 -26.33
CA VAL A 259 6.84 44.83 -26.34
C VAL A 259 5.93 45.26 -25.20
N ASP A 260 6.47 45.42 -23.99
CA ASP A 260 5.71 45.87 -22.82
C ASP A 260 5.15 47.27 -22.99
N MET A 261 5.92 48.18 -23.56
CA MET A 261 5.44 49.53 -23.89
C MET A 261 4.32 49.52 -24.94
N ILE A 262 4.42 48.65 -25.94
CA ILE A 262 3.37 48.49 -26.96
C ILE A 262 2.09 47.90 -26.34
N LEU A 263 2.21 46.94 -25.45
CA LEU A 263 1.08 46.36 -24.73
C LEU A 263 0.40 47.35 -23.80
N ASP A 264 1.17 48.20 -23.13
CA ASP A 264 0.66 49.34 -22.33
C ASP A 264 -0.09 50.37 -23.18
N LYS A 265 0.41 50.66 -24.38
CA LYS A 265 -0.25 51.55 -25.34
C LYS A 265 -1.56 50.95 -25.87
N ILE A 266 -1.60 49.63 -26.11
CA ILE A 266 -2.83 48.93 -26.49
C ILE A 266 -3.87 49.03 -25.39
N SER A 267 -3.47 48.83 -24.14
CA SER A 267 -4.35 48.90 -22.97
C SER A 267 -4.98 50.29 -22.81
N LYS A 268 -4.22 51.36 -23.12
CA LYS A 268 -4.67 52.76 -22.96
C LYS A 268 -5.42 53.33 -24.15
N SER A 269 -5.09 52.93 -25.37
CA SER A 269 -5.58 53.60 -26.60
C SER A 269 -6.10 52.66 -27.70
N GLY A 270 -6.06 51.34 -27.45
CA GLY A 270 -6.52 50.30 -28.37
C GLY A 270 -5.53 49.98 -29.49
N TYR A 271 -5.64 48.76 -30.04
CA TYR A 271 -4.76 48.20 -31.08
C TYR A 271 -4.71 49.03 -32.37
N ASN A 272 -5.81 49.73 -32.72
CA ASN A 272 -5.91 50.52 -33.95
C ASN A 272 -5.06 51.80 -33.93
N LYS A 273 -4.57 52.20 -32.76
CA LYS A 273 -3.71 53.40 -32.59
C LYS A 273 -2.21 53.08 -32.67
N LEU A 274 -1.85 51.80 -32.92
CA LEU A 274 -0.46 51.40 -33.12
C LEU A 274 0.05 51.78 -34.52
N SER A 275 1.32 52.22 -34.58
CA SER A 275 2.03 52.42 -35.85
C SER A 275 2.29 51.07 -36.56
N LYS A 276 2.64 51.12 -37.84
CA LYS A 276 3.02 49.92 -38.61
C LYS A 276 4.22 49.20 -38.00
N GLU A 277 5.20 49.92 -37.51
CA GLU A 277 6.43 49.41 -36.88
C GLU A 277 6.11 48.72 -35.53
N GLU A 278 5.24 49.33 -34.72
CA GLU A 278 4.81 48.71 -33.45
C GLU A 278 4.03 47.40 -33.67
N LYS A 279 3.19 47.34 -34.73
CA LYS A 279 2.49 46.11 -35.12
C LYS A 279 3.46 45.02 -35.62
N GLU A 280 4.49 45.38 -36.38
CA GLU A 280 5.54 44.41 -36.82
C GLU A 280 6.36 43.88 -35.63
N THR A 281 6.71 44.76 -34.69
CA THR A 281 7.44 44.37 -33.48
C THR A 281 6.64 43.35 -32.65
N LEU A 282 5.34 43.62 -32.47
CA LEU A 282 4.43 42.72 -31.76
C LEU A 282 4.28 41.37 -32.48
N PHE A 283 4.18 41.40 -33.81
CA PHE A 283 4.08 40.18 -34.63
C PHE A 283 5.36 39.35 -34.60
N LYS A 284 6.53 39.98 -34.57
CA LYS A 284 7.81 39.29 -34.41
C LYS A 284 7.92 38.65 -33.03
N ALA A 285 7.49 39.38 -31.98
CA ALA A 285 7.49 38.86 -30.60
C ALA A 285 6.52 37.68 -30.38
N SER A 286 5.48 37.53 -31.19
CA SER A 286 4.51 36.44 -31.07
C SER A 286 4.98 35.14 -31.76
N LYS A 287 6.08 35.17 -32.51
CA LYS A 287 6.64 34.00 -33.23
C LYS A 287 7.85 33.41 -32.56
N ASP A 288 8.42 34.06 -31.55
CA ASP A 288 9.48 33.57 -30.66
C ASP A 288 8.86 32.97 -29.37
#